data_73c8515ae0bceff70f76c0b1c4a116c8
#
_entry.id   73c8515ae0bceff70f76c0b1c4a116c8
#
_cell.length_a   1.000
_cell.length_b   1.000
_cell.length_c   1.000
_cell.angle_alpha   90.00
_cell.angle_beta   90.00
_cell.angle_gamma   90.00
#
_symmetry.space_group_name_H-M   'P 1'
#
loop_
_entity.id
_entity.type
_entity.pdbx_description
1 polymer ?
#
loop_
_entity_poly.entity_id
_entity_poly.type
_entity_poly.pdbx_seq_one_letter_code
_entity_poly.pdbx_strand_id
1 'polypeptide(L)'
;MERGRDVIEGLDKLRWASDKATMHLELFTAGILIPYTVILPPRTTEPEHALKPEELAPLGIPFVVKPANTTGGSVGVVADAAGPADVLAARRTYPADKYLLQERIIPEVRDGKRFWFRGFYVFGEVHLTWWDDRTHLYAELGYDEAAARSLGPIYQIVRTIARVSRLRFFSTEVARDVRGRLLVVDYVNEICDMRLQSSHPDGVPDAVVARIANRIAAHAGGAAGREQSV
;
A
#
# COMPACT_ATOMS: atom_id res chain seq x y z
N MET A 1 13.08 37.64 2.85
CA MET A 1 12.49 36.75 1.82
C MET A 1 12.67 35.33 2.30
N GLU A 2 11.60 34.72 2.83
CA GLU A 2 11.61 33.29 3.10
C GLU A 2 11.69 32.56 1.76
N ARG A 3 12.77 31.83 1.52
CA ARG A 3 12.86 30.90 0.42
C ARG A 3 11.84 29.79 0.69
N GLY A 4 10.72 29.78 -0.01
CA GLY A 4 9.76 28.71 0.03
C GLY A 4 10.47 27.39 -0.26
N ARG A 5 10.53 26.49 0.72
CA ARG A 5 11.07 25.14 0.51
C ARG A 5 9.99 24.36 -0.22
N ASP A 6 10.30 23.89 -1.43
CA ASP A 6 9.40 22.97 -2.13
C ASP A 6 9.41 21.63 -1.38
N VAL A 7 8.24 21.19 -0.93
CA VAL A 7 8.05 19.91 -0.27
C VAL A 7 7.59 18.89 -1.31
N ILE A 8 8.03 17.64 -1.18
CA ILE A 8 7.64 16.58 -2.12
C ILE A 8 6.12 16.43 -2.16
N GLU A 9 5.47 16.42 -1.00
CA GLU A 9 4.00 16.33 -0.91
C GLU A 9 3.42 17.34 0.07
N GLY A 10 2.25 17.90 -0.29
CA GLY A 10 1.48 18.74 0.62
C GLY A 10 0.77 17.89 1.69
N LEU A 11 0.66 18.45 2.89
CA LEU A 11 0.09 17.75 4.06
C LEU A 11 -1.34 17.27 3.83
N ASP A 12 -2.14 18.03 3.10
CA ASP A 12 -3.53 17.68 2.80
C ASP A 12 -3.62 16.44 1.89
N LYS A 13 -2.73 16.34 0.90
CA LYS A 13 -2.64 15.16 0.04
C LYS A 13 -2.21 13.93 0.82
N LEU A 14 -1.23 14.08 1.71
CA LEU A 14 -0.77 12.98 2.57
C LEU A 14 -1.90 12.48 3.44
N ARG A 15 -2.61 13.36 4.15
CA ARG A 15 -3.76 12.99 5.00
C ARG A 15 -4.86 12.27 4.23
N TRP A 16 -5.15 12.74 3.01
CA TRP A 16 -6.18 12.14 2.18
C TRP A 16 -5.75 10.75 1.66
N ALA A 17 -4.52 10.63 1.18
CA ALA A 17 -4.01 9.40 0.59
C ALA A 17 -3.65 8.33 1.63
N SER A 18 -3.31 8.71 2.87
CA SER A 18 -3.00 7.76 3.94
C SER A 18 -4.25 7.14 4.59
N ASP A 19 -5.44 7.74 4.41
CA ASP A 19 -6.70 7.16 4.88
C ASP A 19 -7.09 5.96 4.00
N LYS A 20 -6.86 4.74 4.51
CA LYS A 20 -7.11 3.50 3.78
C LYS A 20 -8.58 3.33 3.38
N ALA A 21 -9.53 3.84 4.17
CA ALA A 21 -10.94 3.76 3.83
C ALA A 21 -11.29 4.67 2.64
N THR A 22 -10.74 5.87 2.61
CA THR A 22 -10.86 6.80 1.48
C THR A 22 -10.21 6.21 0.23
N MET A 23 -8.97 5.76 0.33
CA MET A 23 -8.25 5.18 -0.82
C MET A 23 -8.92 3.91 -1.34
N HIS A 24 -9.54 3.10 -0.47
CA HIS A 24 -10.32 1.95 -0.91
C HIS A 24 -11.42 2.37 -1.90
N LEU A 25 -12.24 3.36 -1.52
CA LEU A 25 -13.36 3.83 -2.35
C LEU A 25 -12.87 4.48 -3.65
N GLU A 26 -11.83 5.29 -3.58
CA GLU A 26 -11.26 5.97 -4.74
C GLU A 26 -10.65 4.99 -5.75
N LEU A 27 -9.90 3.99 -5.28
CA LEU A 27 -9.30 2.97 -6.15
C LEU A 27 -10.36 2.04 -6.75
N PHE A 28 -11.38 1.67 -5.96
CA PHE A 28 -12.52 0.92 -6.46
C PHE A 28 -13.23 1.68 -7.59
N THR A 29 -13.50 2.96 -7.39
CA THR A 29 -14.14 3.84 -8.37
C THR A 29 -13.27 4.00 -9.62
N ALA A 30 -11.95 3.98 -9.47
CA ALA A 30 -11.00 4.02 -10.58
C ALA A 30 -10.85 2.67 -11.33
N GLY A 31 -11.60 1.64 -10.94
CA GLY A 31 -11.58 0.32 -11.57
C GLY A 31 -10.38 -0.55 -11.17
N ILE A 32 -9.68 -0.19 -10.10
CA ILE A 32 -8.61 -1.03 -9.54
C ILE A 32 -9.22 -2.19 -8.78
N LEU A 33 -8.74 -3.39 -9.08
CA LEU A 33 -9.16 -4.57 -8.35
C LEU A 33 -8.53 -4.57 -6.95
N ILE A 34 -9.37 -4.62 -5.96
CA ILE A 34 -9.01 -4.61 -4.53
C ILE A 34 -9.74 -5.76 -3.84
N PRO A 35 -9.26 -6.25 -2.67
CA PRO A 35 -9.95 -7.27 -1.90
C PRO A 35 -11.35 -6.82 -1.48
N TYR A 36 -12.28 -7.77 -1.38
CA TYR A 36 -13.58 -7.47 -0.79
C TYR A 36 -13.40 -6.89 0.62
N THR A 37 -14.08 -5.79 0.90
CA THR A 37 -13.85 -5.04 2.14
C THR A 37 -15.15 -4.48 2.69
N VAL A 38 -15.35 -4.63 4.00
CA VAL A 38 -16.36 -3.92 4.79
C VAL A 38 -15.68 -2.81 5.56
N ILE A 39 -16.17 -1.58 5.43
CA ILE A 39 -15.63 -0.42 6.15
C ILE A 39 -16.53 -0.10 7.32
N LEU A 40 -15.95 -0.09 8.52
CA LEU A 40 -16.65 0.27 9.75
C LEU A 40 -16.32 1.70 10.17
N PRO A 41 -17.31 2.49 10.64
CA PRO A 41 -17.08 3.82 11.18
C PRO A 41 -16.31 3.76 12.51
N PRO A 42 -15.78 4.89 13.04
CA PRO A 42 -15.22 4.96 14.37
C PRO A 42 -16.19 4.43 15.44
N ARG A 43 -15.61 3.84 16.49
CA ARG A 43 -16.38 3.34 17.64
C ARG A 43 -16.68 4.48 18.63
N THR A 44 -17.36 5.52 18.17
CA THR A 44 -17.64 6.70 19.00
C THR A 44 -19.09 6.78 19.47
N THR A 45 -19.97 5.92 18.95
CA THR A 45 -21.41 5.92 19.24
C THR A 45 -21.84 4.62 19.90
N GLU A 46 -22.51 4.73 21.02
CA GLU A 46 -23.25 3.64 21.66
C GLU A 46 -24.70 3.59 21.11
N PRO A 47 -25.28 2.39 20.93
CA PRO A 47 -24.65 1.08 21.01
C PRO A 47 -23.78 0.78 19.79
N GLU A 48 -22.66 0.07 19.99
CA GLU A 48 -21.84 -0.40 18.88
C GLU A 48 -22.69 -1.31 17.98
N HIS A 49 -22.63 -1.06 16.68
CA HIS A 49 -23.36 -1.88 15.71
C HIS A 49 -22.90 -3.33 15.82
N ALA A 50 -23.82 -4.21 16.21
CA ALA A 50 -23.51 -5.63 16.33
C ALA A 50 -23.36 -6.21 14.93
N LEU A 51 -22.12 -6.53 14.55
CA LEU A 51 -21.84 -7.21 13.30
C LEU A 51 -22.47 -8.60 13.31
N LYS A 52 -23.28 -8.88 12.32
CA LYS A 52 -23.89 -10.18 12.14
C LYS A 52 -22.94 -11.11 11.37
N PRO A 53 -22.90 -12.40 11.69
CA PRO A 53 -22.07 -13.36 10.95
C PRO A 53 -22.31 -13.33 9.44
N GLU A 54 -23.56 -13.09 9.00
CA GLU A 54 -23.92 -13.01 7.59
C GLU A 54 -23.28 -11.82 6.87
N GLU A 55 -23.01 -10.72 7.56
CA GLU A 55 -22.33 -9.53 7.02
C GLU A 55 -20.83 -9.80 6.82
N LEU A 56 -20.25 -10.72 7.60
CA LEU A 56 -18.85 -11.12 7.51
C LEU A 56 -18.63 -12.30 6.56
N ALA A 57 -19.66 -13.07 6.23
CA ALA A 57 -19.55 -14.26 5.41
C ALA A 57 -18.81 -14.06 4.06
N PRO A 58 -19.02 -12.93 3.32
CA PRO A 58 -18.30 -12.66 2.08
C PRO A 58 -16.80 -12.45 2.21
N LEU A 59 -16.31 -12.12 3.44
CA LEU A 59 -14.87 -11.97 3.71
C LEU A 59 -14.13 -13.30 3.73
N GLY A 60 -14.84 -14.40 3.99
CA GLY A 60 -14.24 -15.71 4.28
C GLY A 60 -13.61 -15.75 5.70
N ILE A 61 -13.05 -16.90 6.04
CA ILE A 61 -12.35 -17.11 7.32
C ILE A 61 -11.02 -17.80 7.01
N PRO A 62 -9.89 -17.28 7.51
CA PRO A 62 -9.74 -16.02 8.25
C PRO A 62 -9.81 -14.80 7.34
N PHE A 63 -10.07 -13.61 7.93
CA PHE A 63 -10.01 -12.33 7.25
C PHE A 63 -9.09 -11.35 8.01
N VAL A 64 -8.78 -10.21 7.37
CA VAL A 64 -7.90 -9.19 7.95
C VAL A 64 -8.73 -8.06 8.52
N VAL A 65 -8.36 -7.60 9.73
CA VAL A 65 -8.91 -6.38 10.37
C VAL A 65 -7.79 -5.37 10.49
N LYS A 66 -7.96 -4.18 9.94
CA LYS A 66 -6.93 -3.14 9.99
C LYS A 66 -7.53 -1.75 10.21
N PRO A 67 -6.88 -0.88 11.05
CA PRO A 67 -7.29 0.51 11.19
C PRO A 67 -7.03 1.26 9.88
N ALA A 68 -7.83 2.30 9.61
CA ALA A 68 -7.74 3.06 8.36
C ALA A 68 -6.61 4.09 8.37
N ASN A 69 -6.39 4.76 9.51
CA ASN A 69 -5.46 5.89 9.62
C ASN A 69 -4.25 5.58 10.52
N THR A 70 -4.38 4.62 11.44
CA THR A 70 -3.25 4.18 12.26
C THR A 70 -2.42 3.21 11.43
N THR A 71 -1.28 3.68 10.93
CA THR A 71 -0.47 2.95 9.96
C THR A 71 0.99 2.91 10.37
N GLY A 72 1.71 1.93 9.82
CA GLY A 72 3.13 1.71 10.02
C GLY A 72 3.41 0.36 10.66
N GLY A 73 4.18 -0.49 9.97
CA GLY A 73 4.68 -1.76 10.51
C GLY A 73 3.61 -2.75 10.99
N SER A 74 2.45 -2.79 10.35
CA SER A 74 1.32 -3.67 10.73
C SER A 74 0.71 -3.38 12.11
N VAL A 75 0.94 -2.21 12.69
CA VAL A 75 0.40 -1.84 14.01
C VAL A 75 -1.12 -1.85 13.98
N GLY A 76 -1.74 -2.58 14.91
CA GLY A 76 -3.20 -2.71 15.01
C GLY A 76 -3.85 -3.62 13.96
N VAL A 77 -3.06 -4.30 13.12
CA VAL A 77 -3.56 -5.26 12.14
C VAL A 77 -3.74 -6.63 12.78
N VAL A 78 -4.93 -7.22 12.60
CA VAL A 78 -5.24 -8.61 12.95
C VAL A 78 -5.39 -9.39 11.65
N ALA A 79 -4.44 -10.28 11.36
CA ALA A 79 -4.38 -10.98 10.07
C ALA A 79 -5.26 -12.23 10.00
N ASP A 80 -5.67 -12.78 11.14
CA ASP A 80 -6.35 -14.07 11.24
C ASP A 80 -7.67 -13.96 12.05
N ALA A 81 -8.44 -12.90 11.80
CA ALA A 81 -9.75 -12.73 12.42
C ALA A 81 -10.74 -13.80 11.92
N ALA A 82 -11.53 -14.34 12.82
CA ALA A 82 -12.47 -15.42 12.53
C ALA A 82 -13.95 -15.03 12.76
N GLY A 83 -14.18 -13.86 13.40
CA GLY A 83 -15.56 -13.47 13.68
C GLY A 83 -15.71 -12.12 14.39
N PRO A 84 -16.93 -11.76 14.78
CA PRO A 84 -17.25 -10.46 15.40
C PRO A 84 -16.42 -10.16 16.67
N ALA A 85 -16.08 -11.17 17.46
CA ALA A 85 -15.30 -10.97 18.69
C ALA A 85 -13.90 -10.41 18.40
N ASP A 86 -13.25 -10.90 17.34
CA ASP A 86 -11.92 -10.42 16.93
C ASP A 86 -11.99 -8.98 16.43
N VAL A 87 -13.04 -8.64 15.67
CA VAL A 87 -13.30 -7.28 15.20
C VAL A 87 -13.48 -6.33 16.39
N LEU A 88 -14.29 -6.71 17.37
CA LEU A 88 -14.52 -5.91 18.57
C LEU A 88 -13.23 -5.72 19.38
N ALA A 89 -12.42 -6.76 19.50
CA ALA A 89 -11.13 -6.69 20.19
C ALA A 89 -10.16 -5.73 19.47
N ALA A 90 -10.02 -5.85 18.16
CA ALA A 90 -9.18 -4.97 17.35
C ALA A 90 -9.59 -3.49 17.48
N ARG A 91 -10.88 -3.19 17.41
CA ARG A 91 -11.43 -1.83 17.48
C ARG A 91 -11.28 -1.14 18.83
N ARG A 92 -10.97 -1.90 19.90
CA ARG A 92 -10.64 -1.30 21.21
C ARG A 92 -9.29 -0.59 21.22
N THR A 93 -8.37 -1.00 20.34
CA THR A 93 -7.02 -0.41 20.27
C THR A 93 -7.06 1.03 19.78
N TYR A 94 -7.84 1.30 18.75
CA TYR A 94 -8.00 2.65 18.16
C TYR A 94 -9.49 2.96 17.97
N PRO A 95 -10.23 3.26 19.05
CA PRO A 95 -11.69 3.39 18.97
C PRO A 95 -12.17 4.58 18.11
N ALA A 96 -11.33 5.60 17.98
CA ALA A 96 -11.62 6.77 17.14
C ALA A 96 -11.29 6.57 15.65
N ASP A 97 -10.72 5.44 15.26
CA ASP A 97 -10.40 5.15 13.87
C ASP A 97 -11.51 4.36 13.16
N LYS A 98 -11.59 4.51 11.85
CA LYS A 98 -12.33 3.62 10.96
C LYS A 98 -11.56 2.30 10.84
N TYR A 99 -12.28 1.22 10.57
CA TYR A 99 -11.65 -0.09 10.35
C TYR A 99 -12.07 -0.69 9.02
N LEU A 100 -11.13 -1.34 8.36
CA LEU A 100 -11.36 -2.17 7.19
C LEU A 100 -11.33 -3.63 7.62
N LEU A 101 -12.42 -4.34 7.31
CA LEU A 101 -12.48 -5.80 7.37
C LEU A 101 -12.30 -6.29 5.94
N GLN A 102 -11.24 -7.01 5.67
CA GLN A 102 -10.82 -7.30 4.31
C GLN A 102 -10.62 -8.79 4.09
N GLU A 103 -11.13 -9.34 2.98
CA GLU A 103 -10.84 -10.72 2.61
C GLU A 103 -9.32 -10.96 2.57
N ARG A 104 -8.90 -12.12 3.02
CA ARG A 104 -7.48 -12.50 2.98
C ARG A 104 -7.12 -12.99 1.59
N ILE A 105 -6.17 -12.31 0.96
CA ILE A 105 -5.67 -12.70 -0.35
C ILE A 105 -4.64 -13.82 -0.21
N ILE A 106 -4.87 -14.92 -0.93
CA ILE A 106 -3.92 -16.02 -1.05
C ILE A 106 -3.19 -15.83 -2.38
N PRO A 107 -1.90 -15.45 -2.37
CA PRO A 107 -1.17 -15.25 -3.60
C PRO A 107 -0.88 -16.57 -4.32
N GLU A 108 -0.75 -16.49 -5.64
CA GLU A 108 -0.17 -17.56 -6.45
C GLU A 108 1.25 -17.86 -5.94
N VAL A 109 1.59 -19.16 -5.92
CA VAL A 109 2.94 -19.62 -5.63
C VAL A 109 3.46 -20.37 -6.86
N ARG A 110 4.57 -19.91 -7.43
CA ARG A 110 5.24 -20.55 -8.56
C ARG A 110 6.74 -20.49 -8.38
N ASP A 111 7.43 -21.58 -8.66
CA ASP A 111 8.88 -21.71 -8.51
C ASP A 111 9.37 -21.32 -7.09
N GLY A 112 8.58 -21.66 -6.06
CA GLY A 112 8.87 -21.32 -4.67
C GLY A 112 8.65 -19.84 -4.31
N LYS A 113 8.28 -19.00 -5.26
CA LYS A 113 8.02 -17.56 -5.04
C LYS A 113 6.52 -17.30 -4.86
N ARG A 114 6.17 -16.50 -3.86
CA ARG A 114 4.83 -15.96 -3.65
C ARG A 114 4.69 -14.71 -4.53
N PHE A 115 3.63 -14.64 -5.34
CA PHE A 115 3.43 -13.53 -6.26
C PHE A 115 2.82 -12.34 -5.52
N TRP A 116 3.67 -11.70 -4.73
CA TRP A 116 3.38 -10.49 -3.99
C TRP A 116 4.50 -9.49 -4.22
N PHE A 117 4.14 -8.25 -4.50
CA PHE A 117 5.05 -7.24 -4.99
C PHE A 117 4.89 -5.95 -4.20
N ARG A 118 6.00 -5.27 -3.95
CA ARG A 118 6.00 -3.87 -3.57
C ARG A 118 6.33 -3.03 -4.80
N GLY A 119 5.42 -2.10 -5.13
CA GLY A 119 5.62 -1.13 -6.19
C GLY A 119 5.94 0.23 -5.60
N PHE A 120 7.06 0.81 -5.99
CA PHE A 120 7.43 2.18 -5.65
C PHE A 120 7.12 3.09 -6.83
N TYR A 121 6.40 4.18 -6.59
CA TYR A 121 6.22 5.27 -7.54
C TYR A 121 7.08 6.45 -7.12
N VAL A 122 7.86 6.99 -8.04
CA VAL A 122 8.71 8.15 -7.77
C VAL A 122 8.78 9.05 -9.01
N PHE A 123 8.13 10.21 -8.96
CA PHE A 123 8.13 11.25 -10.00
C PHE A 123 7.96 10.69 -11.43
N GLY A 124 6.96 9.83 -11.66
CA GLY A 124 6.62 9.25 -12.96
C GLY A 124 7.23 7.88 -13.23
N GLU A 125 8.23 7.46 -12.48
CA GLU A 125 8.83 6.14 -12.59
C GLU A 125 8.22 5.14 -11.62
N VAL A 126 8.23 3.86 -12.01
CA VAL A 126 7.75 2.74 -11.19
C VAL A 126 8.86 1.72 -11.07
N HIS A 127 9.19 1.37 -9.84
CA HIS A 127 10.14 0.30 -9.52
C HIS A 127 9.41 -0.81 -8.78
N LEU A 128 9.54 -2.05 -9.25
CA LEU A 128 8.94 -3.22 -8.61
C LEU A 128 10.01 -4.04 -7.89
N THR A 129 9.60 -4.61 -6.75
CA THR A 129 10.37 -5.63 -6.02
C THR A 129 9.47 -6.81 -5.72
N TRP A 130 10.06 -7.99 -5.53
CA TRP A 130 9.39 -9.03 -4.78
C TRP A 130 9.22 -8.55 -3.34
N TRP A 131 8.10 -8.95 -2.73
CA TRP A 131 7.79 -8.73 -1.33
C TRP A 131 7.19 -10.01 -0.76
N ASP A 132 7.74 -10.52 0.31
CA ASP A 132 7.17 -11.68 0.97
C ASP A 132 6.21 -11.21 2.07
N ASP A 133 4.93 -11.50 1.90
CA ASP A 133 3.84 -11.09 2.79
C ASP A 133 3.88 -11.74 4.18
N ARG A 134 4.77 -12.72 4.40
CA ARG A 134 4.94 -13.44 5.66
C ARG A 134 6.18 -13.01 6.43
N THR A 135 7.28 -12.87 5.70
CA THR A 135 8.59 -12.57 6.30
C THR A 135 8.93 -11.09 6.24
N HIS A 136 8.18 -10.32 5.45
CA HIS A 136 8.44 -8.91 5.15
C HIS A 136 9.82 -8.66 4.54
N LEU A 137 10.31 -9.65 3.78
CA LEU A 137 11.58 -9.53 3.08
C LEU A 137 11.38 -9.11 1.63
N TYR A 138 12.24 -8.21 1.19
CA TYR A 138 12.33 -7.84 -0.21
C TYR A 138 13.31 -8.74 -0.97
N ALA A 139 13.05 -8.90 -2.27
CA ALA A 139 14.06 -9.37 -3.19
C ALA A 139 14.01 -8.55 -4.48
N GLU A 140 15.15 -8.41 -5.14
CA GLU A 140 15.21 -7.67 -6.41
C GLU A 140 14.38 -8.38 -7.47
N LEU A 141 13.65 -7.60 -8.26
CA LEU A 141 12.91 -8.05 -9.43
C LEU A 141 13.52 -7.40 -10.67
N GLY A 142 14.25 -8.19 -11.45
CA GLY A 142 14.83 -7.74 -12.72
C GLY A 142 13.74 -7.41 -13.74
N TYR A 143 14.05 -6.49 -14.67
CA TYR A 143 13.12 -6.09 -15.72
C TYR A 143 12.72 -7.26 -16.62
N ASP A 144 13.69 -8.09 -17.02
CA ASP A 144 13.46 -9.26 -17.86
C ASP A 144 12.61 -10.32 -17.14
N GLU A 145 12.85 -10.52 -15.85
CA GLU A 145 12.02 -11.41 -15.01
C GLU A 145 10.58 -10.90 -14.92
N ALA A 146 10.38 -9.58 -14.74
CA ALA A 146 9.06 -8.98 -14.69
C ALA A 146 8.31 -9.16 -16.02
N ALA A 147 9.01 -9.00 -17.15
CA ALA A 147 8.46 -9.21 -18.49
C ALA A 147 8.10 -10.69 -18.71
N ALA A 148 9.01 -11.62 -18.41
CA ALA A 148 8.80 -13.06 -18.53
C ALA A 148 7.62 -13.58 -17.68
N ARG A 149 7.33 -12.92 -16.53
CA ARG A 149 6.22 -13.26 -15.65
C ARG A 149 4.94 -12.47 -15.93
N SER A 150 4.90 -11.71 -17.02
CA SER A 150 3.75 -10.89 -17.45
C SER A 150 3.28 -9.90 -16.36
N LEU A 151 4.22 -9.26 -15.67
CA LEU A 151 3.94 -8.30 -14.59
C LEU A 151 3.72 -6.86 -15.10
N GLY A 152 3.73 -6.64 -16.42
CA GLY A 152 3.47 -5.34 -17.05
C GLY A 152 2.24 -4.59 -16.51
N PRO A 153 1.09 -5.25 -16.28
CA PRO A 153 -0.09 -4.59 -15.72
C PRO A 153 0.12 -3.97 -14.33
N ILE A 154 1.05 -4.46 -13.50
CA ILE A 154 1.33 -3.87 -12.18
C ILE A 154 1.86 -2.44 -12.32
N TYR A 155 2.69 -2.17 -13.33
CA TYR A 155 3.16 -0.81 -13.60
C TYR A 155 2.02 0.16 -13.89
N GLN A 156 0.97 -0.30 -14.59
CA GLN A 156 -0.21 0.52 -14.88
C GLN A 156 -1.06 0.72 -13.62
N ILE A 157 -1.20 -0.31 -12.79
CA ILE A 157 -1.87 -0.22 -11.49
C ILE A 157 -1.20 0.87 -10.64
N VAL A 158 0.13 0.81 -10.47
CA VAL A 158 0.89 1.78 -9.66
C VAL A 158 0.75 3.20 -10.21
N ARG A 159 0.79 3.39 -11.55
CA ARG A 159 0.54 4.71 -12.17
C ARG A 159 -0.88 5.19 -11.95
N THR A 160 -1.86 4.29 -11.96
CA THR A 160 -3.25 4.66 -11.67
C THR A 160 -3.41 5.10 -10.22
N ILE A 161 -2.77 4.39 -9.27
CA ILE A 161 -2.73 4.81 -7.86
C ILE A 161 -2.09 6.20 -7.72
N ALA A 162 -0.99 6.47 -8.43
CA ALA A 162 -0.35 7.79 -8.42
C ALA A 162 -1.29 8.90 -8.91
N ARG A 163 -2.05 8.64 -9.96
CA ARG A 163 -3.04 9.59 -10.50
C ARG A 163 -4.19 9.84 -9.52
N VAL A 164 -4.69 8.77 -8.88
CA VAL A 164 -5.78 8.84 -7.91
C VAL A 164 -5.31 9.53 -6.63
N SER A 165 -4.22 9.07 -6.02
CA SER A 165 -3.66 9.63 -4.78
C SER A 165 -3.05 11.03 -4.96
N ARG A 166 -2.68 11.39 -6.20
CA ARG A 166 -1.94 12.62 -6.54
C ARG A 166 -0.59 12.74 -5.85
N LEU A 167 -0.06 11.62 -5.34
CA LEU A 167 1.26 11.57 -4.73
C LEU A 167 2.35 11.37 -5.79
N ARG A 168 3.49 11.99 -5.56
CA ARG A 168 4.67 11.91 -6.41
C ARG A 168 5.67 10.86 -5.93
N PHE A 169 5.57 10.47 -4.66
CA PHE A 169 6.38 9.42 -4.05
C PHE A 169 5.57 8.61 -3.04
N PHE A 170 5.45 7.31 -3.25
CA PHE A 170 4.80 6.36 -2.35
C PHE A 170 5.18 4.92 -2.73
N SER A 171 4.83 3.96 -1.88
CA SER A 171 4.81 2.54 -2.23
C SER A 171 3.42 1.94 -2.04
N THR A 172 3.17 0.82 -2.73
CA THR A 172 1.92 0.06 -2.68
C THR A 172 2.21 -1.43 -2.75
N GLU A 173 1.28 -2.27 -2.28
CA GLU A 173 1.39 -3.72 -2.39
C GLU A 173 0.38 -4.29 -3.37
N VAL A 174 0.88 -5.11 -4.29
CA VAL A 174 0.06 -5.80 -5.29
C VAL A 174 0.31 -7.29 -5.21
N ALA A 175 -0.75 -8.06 -5.05
CA ALA A 175 -0.69 -9.53 -5.09
C ALA A 175 -1.31 -10.06 -6.38
N ARG A 176 -0.76 -11.14 -6.93
CA ARG A 176 -1.45 -11.96 -7.91
C ARG A 176 -2.02 -13.18 -7.20
N ASP A 177 -3.35 -13.29 -7.18
CA ASP A 177 -4.03 -14.40 -6.51
C ASP A 177 -3.96 -15.69 -7.31
N VAL A 178 -4.46 -16.79 -6.71
CA VAL A 178 -4.52 -18.13 -7.33
C VAL A 178 -5.37 -18.19 -8.60
N ARG A 179 -6.19 -17.17 -8.87
CA ARG A 179 -6.99 -17.04 -10.10
C ARG A 179 -6.30 -16.18 -11.15
N GLY A 180 -5.07 -15.73 -10.90
CA GLY A 180 -4.29 -14.86 -11.77
C GLY A 180 -4.69 -13.39 -11.72
N ARG A 181 -5.58 -12.96 -10.81
CA ARG A 181 -6.02 -11.58 -10.66
C ARG A 181 -4.96 -10.78 -9.91
N LEU A 182 -4.71 -9.56 -10.36
CA LEU A 182 -3.84 -8.61 -9.66
C LEU A 182 -4.71 -7.72 -8.75
N LEU A 183 -4.49 -7.81 -7.44
CA LEU A 183 -5.22 -7.05 -6.43
C LEU A 183 -4.27 -6.13 -5.67
N VAL A 184 -4.69 -4.89 -5.44
CA VAL A 184 -3.98 -3.95 -4.56
C VAL A 184 -4.40 -4.22 -3.12
N VAL A 185 -3.48 -4.68 -2.29
CA VAL A 185 -3.75 -5.12 -0.92
C VAL A 185 -3.47 -4.03 0.10
N ASP A 186 -2.37 -3.29 -0.06
CA ASP A 186 -2.09 -2.07 0.71
C ASP A 186 -1.96 -0.90 -0.27
N TYR A 187 -2.78 0.14 -0.07
CA TYR A 187 -3.08 1.11 -1.11
C TYR A 187 -1.95 2.11 -1.32
N VAL A 188 -1.59 2.84 -0.26
CA VAL A 188 -0.58 3.89 -0.28
C VAL A 188 0.20 3.87 1.02
N ASN A 189 1.52 3.71 0.91
CA ASN A 189 2.48 3.98 1.98
C ASN A 189 3.28 5.21 1.57
N GLU A 190 2.93 6.35 2.15
CA GLU A 190 3.55 7.65 1.88
C GLU A 190 4.93 7.77 2.53
N ILE A 191 5.19 6.99 3.57
CA ILE A 191 6.51 6.86 4.21
C ILE A 191 7.12 5.55 3.72
N CYS A 192 7.82 5.62 2.59
CA CYS A 192 8.48 4.46 2.03
C CYS A 192 9.66 4.01 2.88
N ASP A 193 9.78 2.71 3.11
CA ASP A 193 11.03 2.14 3.62
C ASP A 193 12.13 2.32 2.58
N MET A 194 13.20 2.97 2.95
CA MET A 194 14.38 3.23 2.12
C MET A 194 15.66 2.74 2.79
N ARG A 195 15.54 1.87 3.83
CA ARG A 195 16.70 1.23 4.45
C ARG A 195 17.36 0.30 3.43
N LEU A 196 18.68 0.36 3.35
CA LEU A 196 19.45 -0.49 2.45
C LEU A 196 19.46 -1.93 2.94
N GLN A 197 19.21 -2.87 2.03
CA GLN A 197 19.25 -4.31 2.36
C GLN A 197 20.63 -4.77 2.79
N SER A 198 21.69 -4.15 2.30
CA SER A 198 23.07 -4.42 2.75
C SER A 198 23.30 -4.08 4.23
N SER A 199 22.52 -3.16 4.81
CA SER A 199 22.63 -2.75 6.21
C SER A 199 21.52 -3.33 7.10
N HIS A 200 20.37 -3.65 6.50
CA HIS A 200 19.19 -4.16 7.16
C HIS A 200 18.61 -5.31 6.32
N PRO A 201 18.68 -6.58 6.77
CA PRO A 201 18.23 -7.71 5.97
C PRO A 201 16.79 -7.61 5.45
N ASP A 202 15.93 -6.87 6.17
CA ASP A 202 14.55 -6.54 5.81
C ASP A 202 14.41 -5.21 5.06
N GLY A 203 15.52 -4.58 4.67
CA GLY A 203 15.56 -3.36 3.88
C GLY A 203 15.30 -3.62 2.38
N VAL A 204 15.11 -2.53 1.64
CA VAL A 204 14.90 -2.53 0.20
C VAL A 204 16.22 -2.82 -0.52
N PRO A 205 16.24 -3.62 -1.62
CA PRO A 205 17.46 -3.87 -2.37
C PRO A 205 18.19 -2.58 -2.74
N ASP A 206 19.50 -2.54 -2.48
CA ASP A 206 20.32 -1.34 -2.63
C ASP A 206 20.21 -0.70 -4.02
N ALA A 207 20.17 -1.53 -5.06
CA ALA A 207 20.00 -1.06 -6.43
C ALA A 207 18.66 -0.35 -6.66
N VAL A 208 17.59 -0.78 -5.99
CA VAL A 208 16.28 -0.12 -6.07
C VAL A 208 16.32 1.22 -5.34
N VAL A 209 16.89 1.25 -4.13
CA VAL A 209 17.06 2.50 -3.37
C VAL A 209 17.88 3.52 -4.16
N ALA A 210 18.98 3.08 -4.77
CA ALA A 210 19.84 3.95 -5.59
C ALA A 210 19.07 4.55 -6.80
N ARG A 211 18.25 3.75 -7.49
CA ARG A 211 17.41 4.24 -8.60
C ARG A 211 16.40 5.29 -8.12
N ILE A 212 15.72 5.04 -7.00
CA ILE A 212 14.77 5.97 -6.38
C ILE A 212 15.47 7.26 -5.97
N ALA A 213 16.60 7.18 -5.27
CA ALA A 213 17.37 8.34 -4.84
C ALA A 213 17.83 9.21 -6.02
N ASN A 214 18.35 8.58 -7.09
CA ASN A 214 18.74 9.28 -8.31
C ASN A 214 17.56 10.01 -8.97
N ARG A 215 16.37 9.39 -8.98
CA ARG A 215 15.18 10.02 -9.53
C ARG A 215 14.73 11.23 -8.70
N ILE A 216 14.77 11.14 -7.38
CA ILE A 216 14.49 12.26 -6.46
C ILE A 216 15.49 13.41 -6.71
N ALA A 217 16.79 13.10 -6.78
CA ALA A 217 17.83 14.07 -7.04
C ALA A 217 17.67 14.78 -8.39
N ALA A 218 17.36 14.02 -9.45
CA ALA A 218 17.11 14.56 -10.78
C ALA A 218 15.89 15.52 -10.78
N HIS A 219 14.83 15.17 -10.04
CA HIS A 219 13.67 16.04 -9.90
C HIS A 219 14.01 17.33 -9.17
N ALA A 220 14.76 17.27 -8.07
CA ALA A 220 15.20 18.43 -7.29
C ALA A 220 16.13 19.35 -8.11
N GLY A 221 17.06 18.78 -8.88
CA GLY A 221 17.95 19.54 -9.77
C GLY A 221 17.22 20.24 -10.91
N GLY A 222 16.21 19.59 -11.50
CA GLY A 222 15.39 20.18 -12.57
C GLY A 222 14.43 21.29 -12.07
N ALA A 223 14.03 21.26 -10.79
CA ALA A 223 13.27 22.34 -10.17
C ALA A 223 14.13 23.60 -9.94
N ALA A 224 15.38 23.40 -9.49
CA ALA A 224 16.32 24.51 -9.26
C ALA A 224 16.71 25.24 -10.57
N GLY A 225 16.76 24.52 -11.69
CA GLY A 225 17.08 25.11 -13.00
C GLY A 225 15.97 25.99 -13.59
N ARG A 226 14.72 25.82 -13.17
CA ARG A 226 13.58 26.64 -13.64
C ARG A 226 13.43 27.97 -12.91
N GLU A 227 13.95 28.10 -11.69
CA GLU A 227 13.94 29.37 -10.95
C GLU A 227 15.03 30.36 -11.39
N GLN A 228 16.05 29.90 -12.13
CA GLN A 228 17.12 30.75 -12.64
C GLN A 228 16.86 31.34 -14.05
N SER A 229 15.70 31.03 -14.64
CA SER A 229 15.34 31.44 -16.01
C SER A 229 14.16 32.44 -16.06
N VAL A 230 13.91 33.18 -14.97
CA VAL A 230 12.91 34.27 -14.88
C VAL A 230 13.58 35.59 -14.49
#